data_6d3b5ebb4c650993910db0e5f50d4e82
#
_entry.id   6d3b5ebb4c650993910db0e5f50d4e82
#
_cell.length_a   1.000
_cell.length_b   1.000
_cell.length_c   1.000
_cell.angle_alpha   90.00
_cell.angle_beta   90.00
_cell.angle_gamma   90.00
#
_symmetry.space_group_name_H-M   'P 1'
#
loop_
_entity.id
_entity.type
_entity.pdbx_description
1 polymer ?
#
loop_
_entity_poly.entity_id
_entity_poly.type
_entity_poly.pdbx_seq_one_letter_code
_entity_poly.pdbx_strand_id
1 'polypeptide(L)'
;MTGLYIHIPICISRCRYCDFYKMTPNEWDNVALFLQSLELEFQRLPKDFAPDTVFIGGGTPTALEAADFSIMLDSIHRHIDLSNVVEFSSEANPGSLTPEKLAAMKEGGVNRVSIGVQSFNDKALRLLGRTHRARGAIEGYHMLREAGFDNVNIDLIQSIPGMKPEDVLADARQVAELRPEHLSYYNLIYEPGTPMTRDRDEGRLIPPGDDEEADNYFAVKKLLEDEGYGHYEISNFSRDRKHCLHNVLYWQGGEYFGCGPSAHSHWKGKRFGNIPDLKVYCDRLQKGESPVDMIEVLDPKDKARETLVMWLRMTEGLDMDHFQSVTGHHVDMLCGDAIGSMIEEGLLERLENRLALSSGALFVCNSVFSELV
;
A
#
# COMPACT_ATOMS: atom_id res chain seq x y z
N MET A 1 15.52 -9.17 -1.62
CA MET A 1 14.81 -8.69 -0.40
C MET A 1 13.61 -9.59 -0.14
N THR A 2 13.29 -9.80 1.14
CA THR A 2 12.10 -10.52 1.61
C THR A 2 11.26 -9.60 2.52
N GLY A 3 9.95 -9.81 2.57
CA GLY A 3 9.04 -8.97 3.34
C GLY A 3 8.19 -9.72 4.34
N LEU A 4 7.78 -9.04 5.41
CA LEU A 4 6.71 -9.47 6.30
C LEU A 4 5.60 -8.41 6.28
N TYR A 5 4.41 -8.79 5.82
CA TYR A 5 3.20 -7.98 5.94
C TYR A 5 2.34 -8.48 7.10
N ILE A 6 1.85 -7.56 7.91
CA ILE A 6 0.97 -7.89 9.03
C ILE A 6 -0.34 -7.12 8.87
N HIS A 7 -1.43 -7.86 8.68
CA HIS A 7 -2.76 -7.30 8.51
C HIS A 7 -3.47 -7.13 9.85
N ILE A 8 -3.72 -5.90 10.23
CA ILE A 8 -4.52 -5.56 11.41
C ILE A 8 -5.95 -5.25 10.96
N PRO A 9 -6.90 -6.14 11.19
CA PRO A 9 -8.26 -5.99 10.64
C PRO A 9 -9.14 -5.05 11.47
N ILE A 10 -8.58 -4.06 12.17
CA ILE A 10 -9.30 -3.21 13.12
C ILE A 10 -9.33 -1.78 12.62
N CYS A 11 -10.52 -1.18 12.58
CA CYS A 11 -10.73 0.24 12.30
C CYS A 11 -11.70 0.83 13.31
N ILE A 12 -11.50 2.09 13.71
CA ILE A 12 -12.45 2.83 14.56
C ILE A 12 -13.78 3.04 13.81
N SER A 13 -13.71 3.28 12.49
CA SER A 13 -14.88 3.48 11.61
C SER A 13 -14.58 3.00 10.20
N ARG A 14 -15.62 2.74 9.41
CA ARG A 14 -15.49 2.35 8.00
C ARG A 14 -15.51 3.58 7.10
N CYS A 15 -14.45 3.75 6.31
CA CYS A 15 -14.44 4.74 5.21
C CYS A 15 -15.34 4.25 4.08
N ARG A 16 -15.97 5.18 3.35
CA ARG A 16 -16.99 4.85 2.34
C ARG A 16 -16.43 4.26 1.05
N TYR A 17 -15.14 4.43 0.79
CA TYR A 17 -14.44 3.96 -0.41
C TYR A 17 -13.64 2.67 -0.19
N CYS A 18 -13.37 2.30 1.06
CA CYS A 18 -12.38 1.28 1.40
C CYS A 18 -12.99 -0.12 1.39
N ASP A 19 -12.38 -1.03 0.63
CA ASP A 19 -12.74 -2.45 0.51
C ASP A 19 -11.84 -3.39 1.32
N PHE A 20 -10.74 -2.91 1.90
CA PHE A 20 -9.87 -3.73 2.74
C PHE A 20 -10.66 -4.44 3.83
N TYR A 21 -10.32 -5.71 4.09
CA TYR A 21 -10.93 -6.46 5.17
C TYR A 21 -10.69 -5.77 6.52
N LYS A 22 -11.75 -5.44 7.21
CA LYS A 22 -11.71 -4.72 8.49
C LYS A 22 -12.98 -4.93 9.30
N MET A 23 -12.81 -4.85 10.62
CA MET A 23 -13.88 -4.90 11.63
C MET A 23 -13.85 -3.63 12.46
N THR A 24 -15.02 -3.19 12.89
CA THR A 24 -15.15 -2.11 13.88
C THR A 24 -15.38 -2.70 15.26
N PRO A 25 -15.18 -1.94 16.37
CA PRO A 25 -15.40 -2.43 17.74
C PRO A 25 -16.79 -3.00 17.99
N ASN A 26 -17.81 -2.55 17.25
CA ASN A 26 -19.16 -3.10 17.34
C ASN A 26 -19.31 -4.49 16.70
N GLU A 27 -18.40 -4.86 15.83
CA GLU A 27 -18.41 -6.14 15.09
C GLU A 27 -17.47 -7.16 15.73
N TRP A 28 -16.38 -6.66 16.34
CA TRP A 28 -15.37 -7.46 17.02
C TRP A 28 -14.70 -6.65 18.14
N ASP A 29 -14.77 -7.15 19.36
CA ASP A 29 -14.24 -6.50 20.56
C ASP A 29 -13.12 -7.31 21.26
N ASN A 30 -12.80 -8.52 20.76
CA ASN A 30 -11.82 -9.41 21.39
C ASN A 30 -10.43 -9.26 20.79
N VAL A 31 -9.81 -8.08 20.96
CA VAL A 31 -8.45 -7.79 20.49
C VAL A 31 -7.43 -8.77 21.05
N ALA A 32 -7.56 -9.17 22.32
CA ALA A 32 -6.63 -10.10 22.96
C ALA A 32 -6.60 -11.46 22.25
N LEU A 33 -7.76 -12.02 21.86
CA LEU A 33 -7.82 -13.26 21.10
C LEU A 33 -7.18 -13.13 19.73
N PHE A 34 -7.39 -11.98 19.05
CA PHE A 34 -6.74 -11.73 17.77
C PHE A 34 -5.20 -11.71 17.91
N LEU A 35 -4.67 -10.96 18.88
CA LEU A 35 -3.22 -10.86 19.11
C LEU A 35 -2.59 -12.21 19.48
N GLN A 36 -3.26 -13.00 20.32
CA GLN A 36 -2.82 -14.38 20.62
C GLN A 36 -2.81 -15.26 19.37
N SER A 37 -3.82 -15.13 18.51
CA SER A 37 -3.89 -15.90 17.27
C SER A 37 -2.80 -15.46 16.28
N LEU A 38 -2.55 -14.16 16.17
CA LEU A 38 -1.47 -13.62 15.35
C LEU A 38 -0.09 -14.13 15.83
N GLU A 39 0.14 -14.21 17.15
CA GLU A 39 1.35 -14.80 17.72
C GLU A 39 1.50 -16.29 17.34
N LEU A 40 0.40 -17.06 17.38
CA LEU A 40 0.41 -18.45 16.93
C LEU A 40 0.74 -18.59 15.44
N GLU A 41 0.36 -17.61 14.62
CA GLU A 41 0.74 -17.59 13.21
C GLU A 41 2.22 -17.27 13.03
N PHE A 42 2.79 -16.30 13.75
CA PHE A 42 4.23 -16.01 13.71
C PHE A 42 5.08 -17.24 14.03
N GLN A 43 4.65 -18.07 14.99
CA GLN A 43 5.33 -19.33 15.35
C GLN A 43 5.37 -20.36 14.21
N ARG A 44 4.52 -20.20 13.18
CA ARG A 44 4.43 -21.10 12.02
C ARG A 44 5.32 -20.67 10.85
N LEU A 45 5.85 -19.46 10.89
CA LEU A 45 6.80 -19.00 9.88
C LEU A 45 8.07 -19.86 9.87
N PRO A 46 8.75 -20.00 8.72
CA PRO A 46 10.01 -20.73 8.66
C PRO A 46 11.01 -20.18 9.68
N LYS A 47 11.75 -21.06 10.35
CA LYS A 47 12.70 -20.65 11.39
C LYS A 47 13.89 -19.84 10.86
N ASP A 48 14.17 -19.94 9.57
CA ASP A 48 15.20 -19.23 8.82
C ASP A 48 14.66 -17.99 8.10
N PHE A 49 13.40 -17.62 8.36
CA PHE A 49 12.80 -16.42 7.80
C PHE A 49 13.28 -15.18 8.55
N ALA A 50 14.05 -14.35 7.86
CA ALA A 50 14.54 -13.06 8.34
C ALA A 50 14.20 -11.99 7.28
N PRO A 51 13.13 -11.21 7.46
CA PRO A 51 12.70 -10.22 6.49
C PRO A 51 13.64 -9.02 6.44
N ASP A 52 13.79 -8.43 5.24
CA ASP A 52 14.44 -7.14 5.04
C ASP A 52 13.48 -5.97 5.33
N THR A 53 12.17 -6.21 5.16
CA THR A 53 11.12 -5.20 5.41
C THR A 53 9.97 -5.78 6.21
N VAL A 54 9.43 -4.98 7.14
CA VAL A 54 8.19 -5.27 7.86
C VAL A 54 7.18 -4.16 7.59
N PHE A 55 5.95 -4.51 7.26
CA PHE A 55 4.87 -3.56 7.04
C PHE A 55 3.61 -3.96 7.81
N ILE A 56 3.20 -3.13 8.77
CA ILE A 56 1.96 -3.29 9.53
C ILE A 56 0.89 -2.40 8.90
N GLY A 57 -0.15 -3.01 8.34
CA GLY A 57 -1.20 -2.30 7.62
C GLY A 57 -2.56 -2.94 7.73
N GLY A 58 -3.43 -2.66 6.76
CA GLY A 58 -4.74 -3.28 6.58
C GLY A 58 -5.91 -2.38 6.96
N GLY A 59 -6.46 -2.55 8.16
CA GLY A 59 -7.47 -1.63 8.70
C GLY A 59 -6.82 -0.33 9.17
N THR A 60 -6.49 -0.26 10.43
CA THR A 60 -5.75 0.87 11.02
C THR A 60 -4.97 0.37 12.24
N PRO A 61 -3.68 0.08 12.11
CA PRO A 61 -2.88 -0.43 13.23
C PRO A 61 -2.96 0.45 14.49
N THR A 62 -2.99 1.76 14.33
CA THR A 62 -3.13 2.72 15.42
C THR A 62 -4.55 2.80 16.02
N ALA A 63 -5.51 1.99 15.54
CA ALA A 63 -6.78 1.77 16.22
C ALA A 63 -6.63 0.89 17.47
N LEU A 64 -5.57 0.07 17.54
CA LEU A 64 -5.19 -0.65 18.76
C LEU A 64 -4.86 0.33 19.88
N GLU A 65 -5.16 -0.04 21.12
CA GLU A 65 -4.66 0.69 22.28
C GLU A 65 -3.13 0.54 22.39
N ALA A 66 -2.46 1.49 23.05
CA ALA A 66 -1.00 1.48 23.15
C ALA A 66 -0.43 0.18 23.75
N ALA A 67 -1.10 -0.37 24.76
CA ALA A 67 -0.70 -1.64 25.38
C ALA A 67 -0.84 -2.82 24.42
N ASP A 68 -1.93 -2.89 23.64
CA ASP A 68 -2.16 -3.94 22.65
C ASP A 68 -1.15 -3.84 21.50
N PHE A 69 -0.85 -2.60 21.09
CA PHE A 69 0.18 -2.35 20.06
C PHE A 69 1.56 -2.83 20.54
N SER A 70 1.93 -2.55 21.80
CA SER A 70 3.17 -3.04 22.42
C SER A 70 3.20 -4.58 22.48
N ILE A 71 2.11 -5.23 22.90
CA ILE A 71 2.01 -6.70 22.92
C ILE A 71 2.25 -7.29 21.52
N MET A 72 1.69 -6.68 20.48
CA MET A 72 1.93 -7.11 19.09
C MET A 72 3.40 -6.96 18.70
N LEU A 73 4.02 -5.82 18.98
CA LEU A 73 5.43 -5.57 18.67
C LEU A 73 6.35 -6.54 19.43
N ASP A 74 6.09 -6.78 20.71
CA ASP A 74 6.82 -7.76 21.52
C ASP A 74 6.71 -9.18 20.95
N SER A 75 5.54 -9.53 20.42
CA SER A 75 5.33 -10.82 19.76
C SER A 75 6.13 -10.93 18.46
N ILE A 76 6.18 -9.87 17.65
CA ILE A 76 7.03 -9.82 16.46
C ILE A 76 8.50 -10.03 16.84
N HIS A 77 9.03 -9.28 17.80
CA HIS A 77 10.42 -9.40 18.27
C HIS A 77 10.76 -10.76 18.84
N ARG A 78 9.78 -11.45 19.43
CA ARG A 78 9.98 -12.78 20.04
C ARG A 78 10.11 -13.89 19.01
N HIS A 79 9.42 -13.77 17.88
CA HIS A 79 9.25 -14.87 16.92
C HIS A 79 9.90 -14.62 15.55
N ILE A 80 10.26 -13.38 15.22
CA ILE A 80 10.82 -12.99 13.93
C ILE A 80 12.23 -12.47 14.12
N ASP A 81 13.18 -12.94 13.31
CA ASP A 81 14.52 -12.38 13.27
C ASP A 81 14.51 -11.05 12.48
N LEU A 82 14.58 -9.96 13.21
CA LEU A 82 14.56 -8.60 12.66
C LEU A 82 15.96 -8.03 12.35
N SER A 83 17.01 -8.84 12.44
CA SER A 83 18.40 -8.38 12.29
C SER A 83 18.70 -7.77 10.91
N ASN A 84 17.98 -8.18 9.87
CA ASN A 84 18.11 -7.69 8.50
C ASN A 84 17.15 -6.53 8.16
N VAL A 85 16.22 -6.19 9.04
CA VAL A 85 15.17 -5.22 8.75
C VAL A 85 15.75 -3.81 8.59
N VAL A 86 15.63 -3.29 7.38
CA VAL A 86 16.03 -1.91 7.03
C VAL A 86 14.83 -0.95 7.03
N GLU A 87 13.62 -1.46 6.78
CA GLU A 87 12.37 -0.70 6.83
C GLU A 87 11.33 -1.43 7.66
N PHE A 88 10.90 -0.79 8.74
CA PHE A 88 9.79 -1.24 9.57
C PHE A 88 8.68 -0.18 9.51
N SER A 89 7.71 -0.41 8.63
CA SER A 89 6.60 0.52 8.36
C SER A 89 5.37 0.19 9.18
N SER A 90 4.63 1.22 9.61
CA SER A 90 3.29 1.08 10.15
C SER A 90 2.36 2.13 9.56
N GLU A 91 1.14 1.71 9.18
CA GLU A 91 0.06 2.61 8.85
C GLU A 91 -0.52 3.27 10.09
N ALA A 92 -1.01 4.51 9.93
CA ALA A 92 -1.63 5.29 10.97
C ALA A 92 -2.79 6.13 10.44
N ASN A 93 -3.76 6.39 11.31
CA ASN A 93 -4.81 7.38 11.03
C ASN A 93 -4.57 8.62 11.90
N PRO A 94 -4.65 9.85 11.36
CA PRO A 94 -4.46 11.07 12.14
C PRO A 94 -5.27 11.12 13.45
N GLY A 95 -6.53 10.66 13.41
CA GLY A 95 -7.43 10.69 14.55
C GLY A 95 -7.21 9.60 15.61
N SER A 96 -6.26 8.68 15.40
CA SER A 96 -5.96 7.58 16.33
C SER A 96 -4.57 7.64 16.94
N LEU A 97 -3.76 8.66 16.59
CA LEU A 97 -2.43 8.87 17.15
C LEU A 97 -2.52 9.40 18.58
N THR A 98 -1.70 8.86 19.48
CA THR A 98 -1.42 9.38 20.82
C THR A 98 0.06 9.30 21.13
N PRO A 99 0.59 10.14 22.05
CA PRO A 99 2.01 10.07 22.43
C PRO A 99 2.44 8.68 22.88
N GLU A 100 1.59 7.95 23.62
CA GLU A 100 1.87 6.60 24.11
C GLU A 100 2.01 5.59 22.96
N LYS A 101 1.14 5.68 21.93
CA LYS A 101 1.24 4.82 20.73
C LYS A 101 2.50 5.11 19.94
N LEU A 102 2.83 6.40 19.78
CA LEU A 102 4.06 6.80 19.08
C LEU A 102 5.33 6.35 19.82
N ALA A 103 5.32 6.39 21.15
CA ALA A 103 6.40 5.84 21.96
C ALA A 103 6.52 4.33 21.76
N ALA A 104 5.42 3.58 21.84
CA ALA A 104 5.40 2.15 21.60
C ALA A 104 5.92 1.78 20.19
N MET A 105 5.51 2.53 19.16
CA MET A 105 6.02 2.33 17.78
C MET A 105 7.54 2.53 17.71
N LYS A 106 8.06 3.59 18.31
CA LYS A 106 9.52 3.88 18.31
C LYS A 106 10.29 2.81 19.07
N GLU A 107 9.84 2.44 20.26
CA GLU A 107 10.47 1.40 21.11
C GLU A 107 10.44 0.04 20.41
N GLY A 108 9.37 -0.26 19.68
CA GLY A 108 9.23 -1.47 18.87
C GLY A 108 9.98 -1.46 17.54
N GLY A 109 10.76 -0.42 17.24
CA GLY A 109 11.64 -0.37 16.07
C GLY A 109 10.99 0.12 14.79
N VAL A 110 9.73 0.60 14.83
CA VAL A 110 9.09 1.23 13.65
C VAL A 110 9.91 2.46 13.26
N ASN A 111 10.38 2.48 12.01
CA ASN A 111 11.22 3.56 11.48
C ASN A 111 10.57 4.33 10.31
N ARG A 112 9.41 3.86 9.81
CA ARG A 112 8.61 4.54 8.80
C ARG A 112 7.13 4.52 9.19
N VAL A 113 6.42 5.65 9.02
CA VAL A 113 4.97 5.74 9.29
C VAL A 113 4.25 6.26 8.06
N SER A 114 3.18 5.56 7.66
CA SER A 114 2.26 6.01 6.60
C SER A 114 1.00 6.57 7.25
N ILE A 115 0.78 7.87 7.11
CA ILE A 115 -0.41 8.53 7.69
C ILE A 115 -1.48 8.77 6.64
N GLY A 116 -2.65 8.14 6.82
CA GLY A 116 -3.79 8.23 5.92
C GLY A 116 -4.55 9.55 6.06
N VAL A 117 -4.05 10.61 5.46
CA VAL A 117 -4.66 11.96 5.44
C VAL A 117 -5.82 12.01 4.45
N GLN A 118 -5.62 11.52 3.25
CA GLN A 118 -6.53 11.42 2.11
C GLN A 118 -6.85 12.77 1.44
N SER A 119 -7.03 13.86 2.16
CA SER A 119 -7.22 15.23 1.65
C SER A 119 -7.06 16.24 2.80
N PHE A 120 -6.73 17.47 2.47
CA PHE A 120 -6.83 18.63 3.39
C PHE A 120 -8.10 19.45 3.17
N ASN A 121 -9.03 18.96 2.35
CA ASN A 121 -10.35 19.54 2.15
C ASN A 121 -11.39 18.85 3.03
N ASP A 122 -11.96 19.57 4.00
CA ASP A 122 -12.95 19.03 4.95
C ASP A 122 -14.23 18.50 4.29
N LYS A 123 -14.60 18.99 3.08
CA LYS A 123 -15.76 18.45 2.35
C LYS A 123 -15.43 17.10 1.74
N ALA A 124 -14.23 16.97 1.15
CA ALA A 124 -13.73 15.72 0.61
C ALA A 124 -13.59 14.65 1.73
N LEU A 125 -13.01 15.01 2.87
CA LEU A 125 -12.90 14.12 4.02
C LEU A 125 -14.26 13.60 4.51
N ARG A 126 -15.27 14.47 4.60
CA ARG A 126 -16.64 14.06 4.95
C ARG A 126 -17.24 13.11 3.92
N LEU A 127 -17.04 13.39 2.63
CA LEU A 127 -17.52 12.53 1.54
C LEU A 127 -16.89 11.14 1.60
N LEU A 128 -15.59 11.07 1.87
CA LEU A 128 -14.84 9.83 2.06
C LEU A 128 -15.21 9.06 3.34
N GLY A 129 -15.97 9.69 4.26
CA GLY A 129 -16.33 9.09 5.56
C GLY A 129 -15.18 9.11 6.58
N ARG A 130 -14.25 10.08 6.44
CA ARG A 130 -13.13 10.24 7.38
C ARG A 130 -13.61 10.89 8.68
N THR A 131 -13.06 10.43 9.79
CA THR A 131 -13.40 10.95 11.14
C THR A 131 -12.60 12.18 11.52
N HIS A 132 -11.40 12.35 10.93
CA HIS A 132 -10.58 13.54 11.16
C HIS A 132 -10.92 14.65 10.17
N ARG A 133 -10.42 15.84 10.46
CA ARG A 133 -10.47 17.04 9.63
C ARG A 133 -9.06 17.41 9.14
N ALA A 134 -8.96 18.31 8.18
CA ALA A 134 -7.68 18.82 7.66
C ALA A 134 -6.72 19.27 8.78
N ARG A 135 -7.23 20.04 9.75
CA ARG A 135 -6.43 20.46 10.91
C ARG A 135 -5.89 19.26 11.71
N GLY A 136 -6.72 18.24 11.99
CA GLY A 136 -6.27 17.05 12.72
C GLY A 136 -5.26 16.22 11.93
N ALA A 137 -5.30 16.26 10.58
CA ALA A 137 -4.28 15.62 9.74
C ALA A 137 -2.92 16.32 9.89
N ILE A 138 -2.90 17.66 9.88
CA ILE A 138 -1.69 18.47 10.08
C ILE A 138 -1.13 18.27 11.51
N GLU A 139 -1.99 18.31 12.52
CA GLU A 139 -1.61 18.04 13.92
C GLU A 139 -1.02 16.63 14.08
N GLY A 140 -1.65 15.60 13.47
CA GLY A 140 -1.14 14.23 13.48
C GLY A 140 0.24 14.09 12.83
N TYR A 141 0.47 14.78 11.71
CA TYR A 141 1.78 14.83 11.08
C TYR A 141 2.85 15.45 11.99
N HIS A 142 2.54 16.57 12.64
CA HIS A 142 3.46 17.22 13.57
C HIS A 142 3.75 16.34 14.80
N MET A 143 2.74 15.62 15.33
CA MET A 143 2.97 14.66 16.42
C MET A 143 3.97 13.56 16.02
N LEU A 144 3.92 13.06 14.78
CA LEU A 144 4.91 12.11 14.27
C LEU A 144 6.33 12.72 14.26
N ARG A 145 6.45 13.96 13.80
CA ARG A 145 7.75 14.67 13.79
C ARG A 145 8.28 14.92 15.19
N GLU A 146 7.45 15.37 16.13
CA GLU A 146 7.80 15.58 17.53
C GLU A 146 8.21 14.26 18.22
N ALA A 147 7.60 13.14 17.84
CA ALA A 147 8.00 11.80 18.29
C ALA A 147 9.30 11.29 17.63
N GLY A 148 9.94 12.07 16.74
CA GLY A 148 11.21 11.74 16.12
C GLY A 148 11.13 10.78 14.93
N PHE A 149 9.98 10.69 14.24
CA PHE A 149 9.89 10.00 12.95
C PHE A 149 10.41 10.90 11.83
N ASP A 150 11.46 10.47 11.14
CA ASP A 150 12.14 11.15 10.04
C ASP A 150 11.90 10.47 8.67
N ASN A 151 11.03 9.46 8.63
CA ASN A 151 10.54 8.83 7.41
C ASN A 151 9.02 8.71 7.52
N VAL A 152 8.32 9.73 7.06
CA VAL A 152 6.85 9.82 7.12
C VAL A 152 6.30 9.88 5.70
N ASN A 153 5.33 9.01 5.42
CA ASN A 153 4.52 9.08 4.23
C ASN A 153 3.17 9.74 4.54
N ILE A 154 2.68 10.57 3.63
CA ILE A 154 1.31 11.07 3.62
C ILE A 154 0.55 10.40 2.48
N ASP A 155 -0.59 9.77 2.77
CA ASP A 155 -1.47 9.24 1.74
C ASP A 155 -2.52 10.30 1.36
N LEU A 156 -2.63 10.60 0.07
CA LEU A 156 -3.67 11.43 -0.53
C LEU A 156 -4.46 10.66 -1.59
N ILE A 157 -5.72 11.02 -1.75
CA ILE A 157 -6.61 10.50 -2.78
C ILE A 157 -7.00 11.66 -3.70
N GLN A 158 -6.79 11.49 -5.00
CA GLN A 158 -7.31 12.37 -6.03
C GLN A 158 -8.64 11.85 -6.63
N SER A 159 -9.22 12.60 -7.56
CA SER A 159 -10.46 12.24 -8.24
C SER A 159 -11.66 12.09 -7.29
N ILE A 160 -11.63 12.78 -6.16
CA ILE A 160 -12.74 12.80 -5.20
C ILE A 160 -13.87 13.66 -5.80
N PRO A 161 -15.12 13.14 -5.92
CA PRO A 161 -16.24 13.88 -6.47
C PRO A 161 -16.46 15.23 -5.80
N GLY A 162 -16.64 16.27 -6.62
CA GLY A 162 -16.90 17.65 -6.16
C GLY A 162 -15.68 18.44 -5.71
N MET A 163 -14.48 17.89 -5.80
CA MET A 163 -13.24 18.67 -5.75
C MET A 163 -13.00 19.33 -7.10
N LYS A 164 -12.56 20.58 -7.05
CA LYS A 164 -12.13 21.32 -8.26
C LYS A 164 -10.62 21.16 -8.45
N PRO A 165 -10.08 21.43 -9.65
CA PRO A 165 -8.64 21.40 -9.89
C PRO A 165 -7.82 22.23 -8.88
N GLU A 166 -8.39 23.41 -8.47
CA GLU A 166 -7.73 24.26 -7.46
C GLU A 166 -7.64 23.58 -6.08
N ASP A 167 -8.67 22.83 -5.68
CA ASP A 167 -8.69 22.07 -4.41
C ASP A 167 -7.66 20.94 -4.44
N VAL A 168 -7.55 20.24 -5.58
CA VAL A 168 -6.56 19.15 -5.79
C VAL A 168 -5.13 19.70 -5.66
N LEU A 169 -4.85 20.81 -6.34
CA LEU A 169 -3.54 21.47 -6.25
C LEU A 169 -3.28 22.07 -4.85
N ALA A 170 -4.32 22.48 -4.12
CA ALA A 170 -4.17 22.96 -2.74
C ALA A 170 -3.73 21.81 -1.81
N ASP A 171 -4.29 20.61 -1.96
CA ASP A 171 -3.85 19.43 -1.21
C ASP A 171 -2.37 19.11 -1.50
N ALA A 172 -1.96 19.13 -2.76
CA ALA A 172 -0.56 18.88 -3.15
C ALA A 172 0.41 19.94 -2.58
N ARG A 173 0.03 21.23 -2.62
CA ARG A 173 0.83 22.31 -2.00
C ARG A 173 0.95 22.14 -0.49
N GLN A 174 -0.14 21.76 0.19
CA GLN A 174 -0.11 21.54 1.63
C GLN A 174 0.86 20.41 2.00
N VAL A 175 0.93 19.35 1.19
CA VAL A 175 1.95 18.29 1.39
C VAL A 175 3.35 18.82 1.16
N ALA A 176 3.56 19.59 0.07
CA ALA A 176 4.87 20.18 -0.22
C ALA A 176 5.34 21.09 0.93
N GLU A 177 4.44 21.87 1.55
CA GLU A 177 4.74 22.71 2.73
C GLU A 177 5.10 21.87 3.98
N LEU A 178 4.40 20.73 4.22
CA LEU A 178 4.70 19.83 5.32
C LEU A 178 6.03 19.09 5.13
N ARG A 179 6.48 18.91 3.87
CA ARG A 179 7.76 18.30 3.49
C ARG A 179 7.95 16.87 4.05
N PRO A 180 7.00 15.93 3.88
CA PRO A 180 7.26 14.53 4.21
C PRO A 180 8.34 13.95 3.28
N GLU A 181 8.97 12.85 3.68
CA GLU A 181 9.93 12.12 2.86
C GLU A 181 9.26 11.36 1.73
N HIS A 182 7.99 11.01 1.91
CA HIS A 182 7.24 10.19 0.97
C HIS A 182 5.80 10.69 0.83
N LEU A 183 5.23 10.52 -0.35
CA LEU A 183 3.83 10.79 -0.65
C LEU A 183 3.26 9.65 -1.49
N SER A 184 2.14 9.10 -1.04
CA SER A 184 1.28 8.25 -1.85
C SER A 184 0.12 9.08 -2.39
N TYR A 185 -0.07 9.08 -3.71
CA TYR A 185 -1.09 9.87 -4.39
C TYR A 185 -1.93 8.96 -5.29
N TYR A 186 -3.04 8.46 -4.74
CA TYR A 186 -3.88 7.46 -5.37
C TYR A 186 -5.07 8.07 -6.08
N ASN A 187 -5.47 7.51 -7.22
CA ASN A 187 -6.82 7.72 -7.75
C ASN A 187 -7.85 7.05 -6.85
N LEU A 188 -9.00 7.71 -6.67
CA LEU A 188 -10.15 7.09 -6.01
C LEU A 188 -10.68 5.94 -6.87
N ILE A 189 -10.58 4.73 -6.34
CA ILE A 189 -11.13 3.54 -6.99
C ILE A 189 -12.51 3.24 -6.41
N TYR A 190 -13.45 2.91 -7.29
CA TYR A 190 -14.81 2.55 -6.92
C TYR A 190 -14.94 1.03 -6.79
N GLU A 191 -14.48 0.50 -5.66
CA GLU A 191 -14.49 -0.94 -5.41
C GLU A 191 -15.90 -1.49 -5.22
N PRO A 192 -16.23 -2.66 -5.81
CA PRO A 192 -17.53 -3.31 -5.68
C PRO A 192 -17.95 -3.48 -4.22
N GLY A 193 -19.21 -3.20 -3.92
CA GLY A 193 -19.77 -3.37 -2.56
C GLY A 193 -19.53 -2.20 -1.62
N THR A 194 -18.70 -1.22 -1.97
CA THR A 194 -18.49 -0.02 -1.14
C THR A 194 -19.67 0.94 -1.22
N PRO A 195 -19.93 1.74 -0.17
CA PRO A 195 -20.96 2.79 -0.22
C PRO A 195 -20.73 3.82 -1.33
N MET A 196 -19.48 4.16 -1.65
CA MET A 196 -19.19 5.13 -2.71
C MET A 196 -19.50 4.58 -4.10
N THR A 197 -19.20 3.31 -4.38
CA THR A 197 -19.57 2.65 -5.63
C THR A 197 -21.08 2.63 -5.81
N ARG A 198 -21.83 2.28 -4.76
CA ARG A 198 -23.29 2.30 -4.79
C ARG A 198 -23.82 3.70 -5.11
N ASP A 199 -23.27 4.74 -4.46
CA ASP A 199 -23.73 6.12 -4.70
C ASP A 199 -23.40 6.60 -6.11
N ARG A 200 -22.27 6.18 -6.68
CA ARG A 200 -21.94 6.43 -8.09
C ARG A 200 -22.93 5.72 -9.02
N ASP A 201 -23.15 4.44 -8.82
CA ASP A 201 -24.00 3.61 -9.70
C ASP A 201 -25.48 4.05 -9.67
N GLU A 202 -25.93 4.60 -8.54
CA GLU A 202 -27.25 5.21 -8.39
C GLU A 202 -27.31 6.70 -8.80
N GLY A 203 -26.22 7.26 -9.33
CA GLY A 203 -26.15 8.65 -9.80
C GLY A 203 -26.16 9.73 -8.72
N ARG A 204 -25.93 9.37 -7.45
CA ARG A 204 -25.79 10.31 -6.34
C ARG A 204 -24.41 10.94 -6.23
N LEU A 205 -23.39 10.28 -6.76
CA LEU A 205 -22.03 10.80 -6.92
C LEU A 205 -21.68 10.82 -8.40
N ILE A 206 -21.13 11.94 -8.84
CA ILE A 206 -20.63 12.13 -10.21
C ILE A 206 -19.11 12.23 -10.10
N PRO A 207 -18.34 11.21 -10.56
CA PRO A 207 -16.90 11.32 -10.68
C PRO A 207 -16.49 12.45 -11.62
N PRO A 208 -15.28 13.02 -11.49
CA PRO A 208 -14.71 13.84 -12.55
C PRO A 208 -14.60 13.03 -13.84
N GLY A 209 -14.52 13.72 -14.99
CA GLY A 209 -14.29 13.06 -16.28
C GLY A 209 -12.83 12.64 -16.44
N ASP A 210 -12.58 11.66 -17.31
CA ASP A 210 -11.25 11.08 -17.53
C ASP A 210 -10.19 12.14 -17.90
N ASP A 211 -10.54 13.11 -18.74
CA ASP A 211 -9.64 14.21 -19.12
C ASP A 211 -9.31 15.10 -17.91
N GLU A 212 -10.29 15.41 -17.07
CA GLU A 212 -10.08 16.21 -15.85
C GLU A 212 -9.20 15.45 -14.83
N GLU A 213 -9.41 14.15 -14.69
CA GLU A 213 -8.58 13.29 -13.84
C GLU A 213 -7.13 13.26 -14.33
N ALA A 214 -6.92 13.08 -15.63
CA ALA A 214 -5.60 13.09 -16.24
C ALA A 214 -4.90 14.45 -16.07
N ASP A 215 -5.58 15.55 -16.36
CA ASP A 215 -5.04 16.91 -16.19
C ASP A 215 -4.63 17.17 -14.74
N ASN A 216 -5.47 16.78 -13.77
CA ASN A 216 -5.17 16.90 -12.35
C ASN A 216 -3.95 16.05 -11.95
N TYR A 217 -3.87 14.80 -12.42
CA TYR A 217 -2.73 13.92 -12.16
C TYR A 217 -1.41 14.54 -12.63
N PHE A 218 -1.35 14.99 -13.89
CA PHE A 218 -0.14 15.57 -14.44
C PHE A 218 0.22 16.91 -13.81
N ALA A 219 -0.78 17.73 -13.45
CA ALA A 219 -0.54 19.00 -12.76
C ALA A 219 0.05 18.79 -11.35
N VAL A 220 -0.47 17.80 -10.59
CA VAL A 220 0.08 17.45 -9.28
C VAL A 220 1.46 16.81 -9.40
N LYS A 221 1.65 15.88 -10.35
CA LYS A 221 2.97 15.28 -10.63
C LYS A 221 4.01 16.37 -10.87
N LYS A 222 3.70 17.33 -11.77
CA LYS A 222 4.61 18.43 -12.05
C LYS A 222 4.92 19.30 -10.83
N LEU A 223 3.89 19.65 -10.03
CA LEU A 223 4.08 20.43 -8.81
C LEU A 223 5.02 19.70 -7.84
N LEU A 224 4.81 18.41 -7.62
CA LEU A 224 5.63 17.62 -6.69
C LEU A 224 7.07 17.48 -7.19
N GLU A 225 7.27 17.29 -8.50
CA GLU A 225 8.61 17.26 -9.11
C GLU A 225 9.34 18.61 -8.96
N ASP A 226 8.63 19.74 -9.19
CA ASP A 226 9.17 21.08 -8.99
C ASP A 226 9.56 21.34 -7.50
N GLU A 227 8.87 20.68 -6.54
CA GLU A 227 9.17 20.70 -5.10
C GLU A 227 10.21 19.65 -4.64
N GLY A 228 10.82 18.94 -5.59
CA GLY A 228 11.93 18.01 -5.36
C GLY A 228 11.53 16.60 -4.96
N TYR A 229 10.29 16.19 -5.23
CA TYR A 229 9.85 14.80 -5.10
C TYR A 229 10.13 14.01 -6.38
N GLY A 230 10.89 12.93 -6.29
CA GLY A 230 11.06 11.99 -7.38
C GLY A 230 9.85 11.06 -7.50
N HIS A 231 9.24 11.00 -8.67
CA HIS A 231 8.18 10.04 -8.99
C HIS A 231 8.84 8.70 -9.31
N TYR A 232 8.71 7.69 -8.46
CA TYR A 232 9.45 6.43 -8.61
C TYR A 232 8.58 5.21 -8.98
N GLU A 233 7.26 5.29 -8.77
CA GLU A 233 6.27 4.35 -9.27
C GLU A 233 4.92 5.07 -9.43
N ILE A 234 3.93 4.45 -10.06
CA ILE A 234 2.69 5.05 -10.55
C ILE A 234 2.01 5.98 -9.54
N SER A 235 1.95 5.59 -8.27
CA SER A 235 1.20 6.31 -7.23
C SER A 235 2.09 6.93 -6.16
N ASN A 236 3.42 6.74 -6.21
CA ASN A 236 4.29 7.13 -5.11
C ASN A 236 5.43 8.05 -5.54
N PHE A 237 5.64 9.04 -4.69
CA PHE A 237 6.69 10.05 -4.81
C PHE A 237 7.55 10.07 -3.55
N SER A 238 8.83 10.35 -3.68
CA SER A 238 9.71 10.44 -2.53
C SER A 238 10.80 11.47 -2.72
N ARG A 239 11.31 11.98 -1.60
CA ARG A 239 12.52 12.81 -1.54
C ARG A 239 13.69 11.96 -1.10
N ASP A 240 14.90 12.33 -1.50
CA ASP A 240 16.13 11.70 -1.07
C ASP A 240 16.12 10.15 -1.23
N ARG A 241 15.38 9.64 -2.24
CA ARG A 241 15.17 8.22 -2.49
C ARG A 241 14.60 7.44 -1.30
N LYS A 242 13.82 8.08 -0.44
CA LYS A 242 13.09 7.43 0.66
C LYS A 242 11.88 6.67 0.12
N HIS A 243 12.12 5.76 -0.84
CA HIS A 243 11.09 4.87 -1.38
C HIS A 243 10.52 3.98 -0.28
N CYS A 244 9.26 3.54 -0.40
CA CYS A 244 8.73 2.46 0.40
C CYS A 244 9.33 1.14 -0.09
N LEU A 245 10.32 0.60 0.61
CA LEU A 245 11.04 -0.60 0.19
C LEU A 245 10.13 -1.83 0.16
N HIS A 246 9.15 -1.89 1.05
CA HIS A 246 8.16 -2.96 1.06
C HIS A 246 7.29 -2.96 -0.20
N ASN A 247 6.88 -1.78 -0.71
CA ASN A 247 6.15 -1.68 -1.97
C ASN A 247 7.05 -2.02 -3.17
N VAL A 248 8.30 -1.52 -3.18
CA VAL A 248 9.28 -1.86 -4.22
C VAL A 248 9.49 -3.36 -4.29
N LEU A 249 9.55 -4.05 -3.14
CA LEU A 249 9.63 -5.51 -3.07
C LEU A 249 8.48 -6.17 -3.86
N TYR A 250 7.24 -5.70 -3.68
CA TYR A 250 6.09 -6.22 -4.41
C TYR A 250 6.20 -5.97 -5.92
N TRP A 251 6.57 -4.74 -6.31
CA TRP A 251 6.69 -4.37 -7.72
C TRP A 251 7.78 -5.18 -8.43
N GLN A 252 8.82 -5.58 -7.74
CA GLN A 252 9.90 -6.42 -8.27
C GLN A 252 9.62 -7.93 -8.16
N GLY A 253 8.40 -8.34 -7.77
CA GLY A 253 8.02 -9.75 -7.66
C GLY A 253 8.73 -10.49 -6.53
N GLY A 254 9.16 -9.78 -5.49
CA GLY A 254 9.87 -10.33 -4.33
C GLY A 254 9.02 -11.29 -3.49
N GLU A 255 9.69 -12.01 -2.60
CA GLU A 255 9.04 -12.96 -1.70
C GLU A 255 8.64 -12.31 -0.38
N TYR A 256 7.46 -12.66 0.13
CA TYR A 256 6.97 -12.15 1.41
C TYR A 256 5.99 -13.11 2.06
N PHE A 257 5.91 -13.04 3.39
CA PHE A 257 4.82 -13.61 4.17
C PHE A 257 3.83 -12.53 4.58
N GLY A 258 2.53 -12.86 4.49
CA GLY A 258 1.45 -12.10 5.07
C GLY A 258 0.85 -12.82 6.26
N CYS A 259 0.79 -12.17 7.40
CA CYS A 259 0.16 -12.66 8.62
C CYS A 259 -1.08 -11.85 8.97
N GLY A 260 -2.05 -12.46 9.58
CA GLY A 260 -3.36 -11.88 9.88
C GLY A 260 -4.45 -12.30 8.88
N PRO A 261 -5.74 -12.08 9.21
CA PRO A 261 -6.85 -12.47 8.35
C PRO A 261 -6.81 -11.67 7.04
N SER A 262 -7.16 -12.30 5.92
CA SER A 262 -7.09 -11.71 4.57
C SER A 262 -5.68 -11.35 4.08
N ALA A 263 -4.61 -11.61 4.83
CA ALA A 263 -3.24 -11.37 4.38
C ALA A 263 -2.84 -12.39 3.31
N HIS A 264 -2.15 -11.90 2.28
CA HIS A 264 -1.60 -12.72 1.21
C HIS A 264 -0.10 -12.88 1.37
N SER A 265 0.43 -13.98 0.86
CA SER A 265 1.86 -14.31 0.84
C SER A 265 2.28 -14.70 -0.57
N HIS A 266 3.54 -14.44 -0.90
CA HIS A 266 4.22 -14.98 -2.07
C HIS A 266 5.54 -15.60 -1.63
N TRP A 267 5.62 -16.92 -1.63
CA TRP A 267 6.78 -17.64 -1.12
C TRP A 267 7.08 -18.89 -1.94
N LYS A 268 8.33 -19.02 -2.41
CA LYS A 268 8.82 -20.17 -3.19
C LYS A 268 7.92 -20.49 -4.39
N GLY A 269 7.56 -19.44 -5.13
CA GLY A 269 6.74 -19.55 -6.34
C GLY A 269 5.26 -19.84 -6.11
N LYS A 270 4.79 -19.81 -4.86
CA LYS A 270 3.38 -20.00 -4.50
C LYS A 270 2.80 -18.71 -3.95
N ARG A 271 1.58 -18.39 -4.36
CA ARG A 271 0.77 -17.36 -3.71
C ARG A 271 -0.27 -18.08 -2.82
N PHE A 272 -0.44 -17.61 -1.61
CA PHE A 272 -1.47 -18.12 -0.72
C PHE A 272 -2.02 -16.98 0.14
N GLY A 273 -3.29 -17.14 0.54
CA GLY A 273 -4.00 -16.14 1.32
C GLY A 273 -4.66 -16.76 2.55
N ASN A 274 -4.66 -16.00 3.63
CA ASN A 274 -5.37 -16.36 4.85
C ASN A 274 -6.86 -16.09 4.70
N ILE A 275 -7.67 -16.87 5.42
CA ILE A 275 -9.11 -16.66 5.48
C ILE A 275 -9.43 -15.24 5.94
N PRO A 276 -10.35 -14.53 5.25
CA PRO A 276 -10.69 -13.15 5.61
C PRO A 276 -11.56 -13.06 6.87
N ASP A 277 -12.32 -14.09 7.24
CA ASP A 277 -13.15 -14.09 8.44
C ASP A 277 -12.29 -14.16 9.71
N LEU A 278 -12.25 -13.08 10.48
CA LEU A 278 -11.44 -12.92 11.70
C LEU A 278 -11.76 -13.99 12.75
N LYS A 279 -13.03 -14.35 12.93
CA LYS A 279 -13.41 -15.37 13.90
C LYS A 279 -12.91 -16.73 13.48
N VAL A 280 -13.11 -17.09 12.22
CA VAL A 280 -12.63 -18.38 11.69
C VAL A 280 -11.09 -18.43 11.69
N TYR A 281 -10.43 -17.32 11.38
CA TYR A 281 -8.98 -17.19 11.49
C TYR A 281 -8.47 -17.50 12.90
N CYS A 282 -9.06 -16.87 13.92
CA CYS A 282 -8.71 -17.13 15.32
C CYS A 282 -9.03 -18.57 15.72
N ASP A 283 -10.21 -19.08 15.38
CA ASP A 283 -10.64 -20.43 15.72
C ASP A 283 -9.71 -21.52 15.14
N ARG A 284 -9.26 -21.36 13.88
CA ARG A 284 -8.30 -22.27 13.24
C ARG A 284 -6.97 -22.28 13.99
N LEU A 285 -6.39 -21.11 14.25
CA LEU A 285 -5.09 -20.99 14.90
C LEU A 285 -5.11 -21.52 16.34
N GLN A 286 -6.16 -21.26 17.11
CA GLN A 286 -6.34 -21.80 18.47
C GLN A 286 -6.43 -23.33 18.48
N LYS A 287 -6.91 -23.95 17.40
CA LYS A 287 -6.94 -25.41 17.20
C LYS A 287 -5.63 -25.99 16.64
N GLY A 288 -4.63 -25.13 16.36
CA GLY A 288 -3.39 -25.54 15.70
C GLY A 288 -3.53 -25.79 14.19
N GLU A 289 -4.64 -25.36 13.57
CA GLU A 289 -4.90 -25.49 12.14
C GLU A 289 -4.26 -24.32 11.35
N SER A 290 -4.10 -24.51 10.03
CA SER A 290 -3.59 -23.44 9.16
C SER A 290 -4.67 -22.38 8.91
N PRO A 291 -4.32 -21.07 8.95
CA PRO A 291 -5.24 -20.02 8.56
C PRO A 291 -5.39 -19.90 7.04
N VAL A 292 -4.52 -20.56 6.25
CA VAL A 292 -4.52 -20.49 4.79
C VAL A 292 -5.81 -21.07 4.20
N ASP A 293 -6.46 -20.31 3.33
CA ASP A 293 -7.73 -20.70 2.70
C ASP A 293 -7.62 -20.77 1.16
N MET A 294 -6.64 -20.09 0.59
CA MET A 294 -6.38 -20.08 -0.85
C MET A 294 -4.91 -20.37 -1.12
N ILE A 295 -4.66 -21.20 -2.14
CA ILE A 295 -3.30 -21.43 -2.67
C ILE A 295 -3.38 -21.37 -4.20
N GLU A 296 -2.50 -20.59 -4.79
CA GLU A 296 -2.35 -20.47 -6.23
C GLU A 296 -0.89 -20.74 -6.63
N VAL A 297 -0.74 -21.48 -7.70
CA VAL A 297 0.57 -21.73 -8.32
C VAL A 297 0.44 -21.41 -9.80
N LEU A 298 1.02 -20.32 -10.23
CA LEU A 298 1.09 -19.96 -11.64
C LEU A 298 2.13 -20.82 -12.35
N ASP A 299 1.88 -21.13 -13.63
CA ASP A 299 2.96 -21.66 -14.43
C ASP A 299 4.08 -20.62 -14.62
N PRO A 300 5.31 -21.05 -14.96
CA PRO A 300 6.44 -20.12 -15.03
C PRO A 300 6.26 -18.97 -16.02
N LYS A 301 5.53 -19.19 -17.12
CA LYS A 301 5.29 -18.17 -18.14
C LYS A 301 4.29 -17.12 -17.67
N ASP A 302 3.19 -17.54 -17.06
CA ASP A 302 2.17 -16.63 -16.50
C ASP A 302 2.76 -15.85 -15.31
N LYS A 303 3.58 -16.52 -14.48
CA LYS A 303 4.32 -15.83 -13.42
C LYS A 303 5.29 -14.77 -13.95
N ALA A 304 5.97 -15.04 -15.07
CA ALA A 304 6.86 -14.07 -15.71
C ALA A 304 6.06 -12.87 -16.25
N ARG A 305 4.89 -13.09 -16.87
CA ARG A 305 4.03 -12.00 -17.35
C ARG A 305 3.54 -11.12 -16.19
N GLU A 306 3.06 -11.74 -15.10
CA GLU A 306 2.68 -11.01 -13.90
C GLU A 306 3.85 -10.17 -13.36
N THR A 307 5.05 -10.75 -13.29
CA THR A 307 6.25 -10.04 -12.84
C THR A 307 6.60 -8.87 -13.77
N LEU A 308 6.44 -9.03 -15.10
CA LEU A 308 6.61 -7.96 -16.07
C LEU A 308 5.68 -6.77 -15.76
N VAL A 309 4.38 -7.03 -15.61
CA VAL A 309 3.37 -6.00 -15.34
C VAL A 309 3.64 -5.31 -14.00
N MET A 310 3.96 -6.07 -12.96
CA MET A 310 4.28 -5.51 -11.65
C MET A 310 5.51 -4.60 -11.71
N TRP A 311 6.54 -4.99 -12.45
CA TRP A 311 7.76 -4.21 -12.55
C TRP A 311 7.63 -2.96 -13.41
N LEU A 312 6.77 -3.00 -14.45
CA LEU A 312 6.46 -1.82 -15.27
C LEU A 312 5.74 -0.71 -14.49
N ARG A 313 5.31 -0.96 -13.25
CA ARG A 313 4.83 0.10 -12.36
C ARG A 313 5.93 1.08 -11.94
N MET A 314 7.18 0.62 -11.93
CA MET A 314 8.33 1.48 -11.60
C MET A 314 8.62 2.43 -12.75
N THR A 315 8.76 3.73 -12.46
CA THR A 315 8.99 4.76 -13.50
C THR A 315 10.34 4.65 -14.17
N GLU A 316 11.33 4.06 -13.50
CA GLU A 316 12.64 3.74 -14.10
C GLU A 316 12.58 2.54 -15.07
N GLY A 317 11.45 1.84 -15.09
CA GLY A 317 11.22 0.69 -15.93
C GLY A 317 11.93 -0.58 -15.48
N LEU A 318 11.70 -1.62 -16.25
CA LEU A 318 12.22 -2.96 -16.08
C LEU A 318 13.60 -3.08 -16.74
N ASP A 319 14.61 -3.56 -16.02
CA ASP A 319 15.86 -4.03 -16.60
C ASP A 319 15.64 -5.43 -17.22
N MET A 320 15.79 -5.55 -18.54
CA MET A 320 15.43 -6.77 -19.28
C MET A 320 16.35 -7.95 -18.99
N ASP A 321 17.66 -7.72 -18.79
CA ASP A 321 18.62 -8.78 -18.44
C ASP A 321 18.36 -9.29 -17.02
N HIS A 322 18.10 -8.38 -16.09
CA HIS A 322 17.77 -8.76 -14.73
C HIS A 322 16.44 -9.52 -14.68
N PHE A 323 15.42 -9.06 -15.41
CA PHE A 323 14.15 -9.77 -15.54
C PHE A 323 14.34 -11.20 -16.07
N GLN A 324 15.14 -11.37 -17.13
CA GLN A 324 15.44 -12.69 -17.66
C GLN A 324 16.18 -13.57 -16.65
N SER A 325 17.10 -13.00 -15.87
CA SER A 325 17.83 -13.74 -14.83
C SER A 325 16.92 -14.26 -13.71
N VAL A 326 15.86 -13.49 -13.36
CA VAL A 326 14.92 -13.82 -12.27
C VAL A 326 13.81 -14.76 -12.74
N THR A 327 13.27 -14.53 -13.94
CA THR A 327 12.09 -15.26 -14.44
C THR A 327 12.44 -16.42 -15.35
N GLY A 328 13.65 -16.45 -15.89
CA GLY A 328 14.07 -17.40 -16.94
C GLY A 328 13.51 -17.08 -18.34
N HIS A 329 12.80 -15.98 -18.50
CA HIS A 329 12.15 -15.59 -19.77
C HIS A 329 12.60 -14.23 -20.24
N HIS A 330 12.85 -14.08 -21.55
CA HIS A 330 13.07 -12.78 -22.16
C HIS A 330 11.72 -12.09 -22.46
N VAL A 331 11.60 -10.79 -22.22
CA VAL A 331 10.33 -10.04 -22.38
C VAL A 331 9.75 -10.17 -23.78
N ASP A 332 10.59 -10.12 -24.84
CA ASP A 332 10.16 -10.26 -26.23
C ASP A 332 9.62 -11.66 -26.56
N MET A 333 10.04 -12.68 -25.84
CA MET A 333 9.53 -14.06 -26.01
C MET A 333 8.17 -14.25 -25.28
N LEU A 334 7.87 -13.39 -24.32
CA LEU A 334 6.59 -13.42 -23.60
C LEU A 334 5.51 -12.62 -24.33
N CYS A 335 5.81 -11.38 -24.70
CA CYS A 335 4.84 -10.38 -25.16
C CYS A 335 5.40 -9.48 -26.28
N GLY A 336 6.37 -9.94 -27.10
CA GLY A 336 7.10 -9.12 -28.07
C GLY A 336 6.21 -8.34 -29.04
N ASP A 337 5.19 -9.00 -29.60
CA ASP A 337 4.26 -8.37 -30.54
C ASP A 337 3.44 -7.24 -29.86
N ALA A 338 2.93 -7.48 -28.66
CA ALA A 338 2.21 -6.48 -27.87
C ALA A 338 3.12 -5.31 -27.48
N ILE A 339 4.33 -5.61 -27.01
CA ILE A 339 5.33 -4.58 -26.66
C ILE A 339 5.69 -3.73 -27.89
N GLY A 340 5.87 -4.35 -29.06
CA GLY A 340 6.16 -3.64 -30.30
C GLY A 340 5.06 -2.65 -30.68
N SER A 341 3.80 -3.10 -30.66
CA SER A 341 2.62 -2.25 -30.92
C SER A 341 2.54 -1.07 -29.94
N MET A 342 2.72 -1.33 -28.64
CA MET A 342 2.66 -0.29 -27.62
C MET A 342 3.80 0.73 -27.71
N ILE A 343 4.97 0.32 -28.22
CA ILE A 343 6.06 1.27 -28.51
C ILE A 343 5.68 2.17 -29.70
N GLU A 344 5.10 1.60 -30.77
CA GLU A 344 4.61 2.37 -31.91
C GLU A 344 3.50 3.37 -31.52
N GLU A 345 2.65 2.99 -30.57
CA GLU A 345 1.58 3.83 -30.00
C GLU A 345 2.10 4.86 -28.98
N GLY A 346 3.37 4.81 -28.59
CA GLY A 346 3.97 5.71 -27.60
C GLY A 346 3.56 5.43 -26.17
N LEU A 347 3.07 4.22 -25.86
CA LEU A 347 2.66 3.80 -24.51
C LEU A 347 3.84 3.20 -23.72
N LEU A 348 4.73 2.48 -24.41
CA LEU A 348 5.97 1.96 -23.84
C LEU A 348 7.18 2.60 -24.52
N GLU A 349 8.29 2.67 -23.80
CA GLU A 349 9.58 3.14 -24.28
C GLU A 349 10.65 2.08 -24.00
N ARG A 350 11.54 1.88 -24.99
CA ARG A 350 12.72 1.04 -24.81
C ARG A 350 13.95 1.93 -24.75
N LEU A 351 14.57 2.01 -23.58
CA LEU A 351 15.73 2.84 -23.28
C LEU A 351 16.93 1.93 -22.99
N GLU A 352 17.83 1.75 -23.96
CA GLU A 352 18.94 0.80 -23.87
C GLU A 352 18.44 -0.61 -23.50
N ASN A 353 18.78 -1.11 -22.31
CA ASN A 353 18.34 -2.41 -21.77
C ASN A 353 17.10 -2.33 -20.89
N ARG A 354 16.37 -1.22 -20.91
CA ARG A 354 15.16 -1.02 -20.09
C ARG A 354 13.90 -0.91 -20.93
N LEU A 355 12.81 -1.45 -20.40
CA LEU A 355 11.46 -1.28 -20.90
C LEU A 355 10.67 -0.52 -19.84
N ALA A 356 10.07 0.61 -20.21
CA ALA A 356 9.33 1.46 -19.27
C ALA A 356 8.02 1.94 -19.89
N LEU A 357 7.06 2.31 -19.03
CA LEU A 357 5.93 3.14 -19.45
C LEU A 357 6.45 4.51 -19.91
N SER A 358 5.91 5.03 -21.01
CA SER A 358 6.13 6.43 -21.35
C SER A 358 5.50 7.34 -20.29
N SER A 359 6.01 8.54 -20.16
CA SER A 359 5.48 9.49 -19.18
C SER A 359 3.99 9.81 -19.40
N GLY A 360 3.51 9.77 -20.67
CA GLY A 360 2.11 9.95 -21.03
C GLY A 360 1.22 8.74 -20.71
N ALA A 361 1.79 7.56 -20.64
CA ALA A 361 1.05 6.32 -20.38
C ALA A 361 0.83 6.03 -18.88
N LEU A 362 1.48 6.76 -17.98
CA LEU A 362 1.37 6.51 -16.55
C LEU A 362 -0.08 6.53 -16.04
N PHE A 363 -0.89 7.45 -16.54
CA PHE A 363 -2.30 7.56 -16.14
C PHE A 363 -3.17 6.41 -16.68
N VAL A 364 -2.83 5.88 -17.86
CA VAL A 364 -3.56 4.78 -18.52
C VAL A 364 -2.87 3.42 -18.35
N CYS A 365 -1.96 3.29 -17.42
CA CYS A 365 -1.12 2.10 -17.21
C CYS A 365 -1.90 0.79 -17.12
N ASN A 366 -3.09 0.80 -16.52
CA ASN A 366 -3.92 -0.40 -16.38
C ASN A 366 -4.34 -0.96 -17.76
N SER A 367 -4.62 -0.10 -18.75
CA SER A 367 -4.90 -0.55 -20.12
C SER A 367 -3.67 -1.22 -20.75
N VAL A 368 -2.48 -0.65 -20.53
CA VAL A 368 -1.21 -1.26 -20.99
C VAL A 368 -1.00 -2.63 -20.32
N PHE A 369 -1.21 -2.71 -19.01
CA PHE A 369 -1.00 -3.93 -18.25
C PHE A 369 -1.94 -5.06 -18.66
N SER A 370 -3.19 -4.76 -18.97
CA SER A 370 -4.18 -5.76 -19.39
C SER A 370 -3.87 -6.46 -20.71
N GLU A 371 -3.08 -5.81 -21.58
CA GLU A 371 -2.64 -6.39 -22.87
C GLU A 371 -1.37 -7.26 -22.74
N LEU A 372 -0.69 -7.21 -21.60
CA LEU A 372 0.57 -7.92 -21.35
C LEU A 372 0.39 -9.22 -20.53
N VAL A 373 -0.80 -9.44 -19.96
CA VAL A 373 -1.09 -10.60 -19.08
C VAL A 373 -1.69 -11.78 -19.82
#